data_802e3ef9cb65b7c9217670ae79ae6104
#
_entry.id   802e3ef9cb65b7c9217670ae79ae6104
#
_cell.length_a   1.000
_cell.length_b   1.000
_cell.length_c   1.000
_cell.angle_alpha   90.00
_cell.angle_beta   90.00
_cell.angle_gamma   90.00
#
_symmetry.space_group_name_H-M   'P 1'
#
loop_
_entity.id
_entity.type
_entity.pdbx_description
1 polymer ?
#
loop_
_entity_poly.entity_id
_entity_poly.type
_entity_poly.pdbx_seq_one_letter_code
_entity_poly.pdbx_strand_id
1 'polypeptide(L)'
;AGIGAFEPRRLDLPKVPQYEKTNLHYFVDNIEIFRDKRVLIFGGGDSAVDWALMLKEVTKELTIIHRRDKFRAHEYSVELLYKSGINILVPRVIGELVGEDRIERAVLADPKTGETLEDLEIDELIVNHGFISSLGPISAWGIELENGLINVDTTMKTNIDGVYAAGDIANYEGKIKIITTGFGEAAIAVSNAKHYVHPEERLQPPRMQSLE
;
A
#
# COMPACT_ATOMS: atom_id res chain seq x y z
N ALA A 1 -10.17 -1.58 14.74
CA ALA A 1 -9.14 -2.31 14.00
C ALA A 1 -9.21 -1.86 12.55
N GLY A 2 -8.07 -1.50 11.94
CA GLY A 2 -8.00 -1.17 10.52
C GLY A 2 -8.24 -2.42 9.65
N ILE A 3 -7.53 -2.52 8.52
CA ILE A 3 -7.60 -3.70 7.65
C ILE A 3 -6.81 -4.91 8.20
N GLY A 4 -6.51 -4.92 9.49
CA GLY A 4 -5.78 -5.97 10.19
C GLY A 4 -4.26 -5.84 10.11
N ALA A 5 -3.54 -6.95 10.22
CA ALA A 5 -2.10 -6.96 10.04
C ALA A 5 -1.72 -6.54 8.62
N PHE A 6 -0.77 -5.62 8.53
CA PHE A 6 -0.31 -5.02 7.29
C PHE A 6 1.09 -5.52 6.99
N GLU A 7 1.17 -6.68 6.33
CA GLU A 7 2.43 -7.29 5.97
C GLU A 7 2.78 -7.00 4.52
N PRO A 8 4.03 -6.60 4.21
CA PRO A 8 4.45 -6.41 2.82
C PRO A 8 4.44 -7.75 2.08
N ARG A 9 4.06 -7.70 0.82
CA ARG A 9 4.28 -8.82 -0.09
C ARG A 9 5.77 -8.95 -0.36
N ARG A 10 6.38 -9.90 0.32
CA ARG A 10 7.82 -10.13 0.24
C ARG A 10 8.23 -10.60 -1.14
N LEU A 11 9.45 -10.29 -1.50
CA LEU A 11 10.10 -10.80 -2.69
C LEU A 11 10.43 -12.28 -2.47
N ASP A 12 10.09 -13.12 -3.44
CA ASP A 12 10.35 -14.56 -3.38
C ASP A 12 11.65 -14.87 -4.11
N LEU A 13 12.78 -14.53 -3.48
CA LEU A 13 14.13 -14.79 -3.98
C LEU A 13 15.04 -15.26 -2.84
N PRO A 14 16.11 -16.03 -3.16
CA PRO A 14 17.10 -16.43 -2.17
C PRO A 14 17.70 -15.27 -1.41
N LYS A 15 18.05 -15.48 -0.14
CA LYS A 15 18.69 -14.51 0.76
C LYS A 15 17.85 -13.25 1.09
N VAL A 16 16.63 -13.10 0.61
CA VAL A 16 15.78 -11.95 0.91
C VAL A 16 15.66 -11.69 2.42
N PRO A 17 15.43 -12.68 3.31
CA PRO A 17 15.36 -12.43 4.75
C PRO A 17 16.66 -11.87 5.36
N GLN A 18 17.80 -12.09 4.72
CA GLN A 18 19.08 -11.51 5.12
C GLN A 18 19.17 -10.05 4.68
N TYR A 19 18.81 -9.75 3.44
CA TYR A 19 18.86 -8.41 2.87
C TYR A 19 17.85 -7.45 3.51
N GLU A 20 16.70 -7.95 3.99
CA GLU A 20 15.71 -7.18 4.77
C GLU A 20 16.31 -6.55 6.04
N LYS A 21 17.39 -7.10 6.57
CA LYS A 21 18.10 -6.57 7.73
C LYS A 21 19.14 -5.50 7.38
N THR A 22 19.39 -5.28 6.10
CA THR A 22 20.48 -4.43 5.61
C THR A 22 19.98 -3.36 4.65
N ASN A 23 19.71 -3.69 3.39
CA ASN A 23 19.44 -2.73 2.33
C ASN A 23 18.27 -3.10 1.39
N LEU A 24 17.36 -3.97 1.85
CA LEU A 24 16.08 -4.21 1.20
C LEU A 24 14.95 -3.64 2.07
N HIS A 25 14.14 -2.76 1.50
CA HIS A 25 13.12 -2.01 2.20
C HIS A 25 11.73 -2.26 1.60
N TYR A 26 10.73 -2.51 2.44
CA TYR A 26 9.31 -2.51 2.05
C TYR A 26 8.61 -1.23 2.48
N PHE A 27 9.21 -0.53 3.44
CA PHE A 27 8.75 0.75 3.97
C PHE A 27 9.91 1.74 3.96
N VAL A 28 9.61 2.99 3.79
CA VAL A 28 10.59 4.08 3.90
C VAL A 28 10.12 4.99 5.04
N ASP A 29 10.86 5.00 6.11
CA ASP A 29 10.64 5.83 7.30
C ASP A 29 11.63 6.99 7.40
N ASN A 30 12.77 6.86 6.73
CA ASN A 30 13.80 7.89 6.69
C ASN A 30 14.40 7.97 5.27
N ILE A 31 14.18 9.08 4.57
CA ILE A 31 14.69 9.29 3.22
C ILE A 31 16.21 9.51 3.16
N GLU A 32 16.82 9.95 4.26
CA GLU A 32 18.26 10.25 4.32
C GLU A 32 19.14 9.00 4.15
N ILE A 33 18.60 7.81 4.41
CA ILE A 33 19.37 6.57 4.19
C ILE A 33 19.66 6.30 2.70
N PHE A 34 18.95 6.96 1.79
CA PHE A 34 19.12 6.84 0.34
C PHE A 34 19.99 7.94 -0.26
N ARG A 35 20.46 8.90 0.57
CA ARG A 35 21.27 10.03 0.08
C ARG A 35 22.55 9.57 -0.58
N ASP A 36 22.78 10.12 -1.78
CA ASP A 36 23.97 9.86 -2.62
C ASP A 36 24.16 8.38 -2.99
N LYS A 37 23.07 7.57 -2.96
CA LYS A 37 23.09 6.14 -3.27
C LYS A 37 22.43 5.82 -4.60
N ARG A 38 22.79 4.65 -5.17
CA ARG A 38 22.12 4.04 -6.30
C ARG A 38 20.94 3.25 -5.76
N VAL A 39 19.73 3.70 -6.08
CA VAL A 39 18.48 3.12 -5.55
C VAL A 39 17.70 2.47 -6.66
N LEU A 40 17.26 1.24 -6.42
CA LEU A 40 16.33 0.52 -7.27
C LEU A 40 14.95 0.46 -6.57
N ILE A 41 13.91 0.90 -7.27
CA ILE A 41 12.51 0.74 -6.82
C ILE A 41 11.82 -0.32 -7.67
N PHE A 42 11.28 -1.34 -7.04
CA PHE A 42 10.51 -2.38 -7.72
C PHE A 42 9.03 -2.29 -7.36
N GLY A 43 8.23 -1.75 -8.26
CA GLY A 43 6.80 -1.58 -8.09
C GLY A 43 6.15 -0.81 -9.23
N GLY A 44 4.83 -0.71 -9.23
CA GLY A 44 4.11 -0.03 -10.32
C GLY A 44 2.79 0.59 -9.89
N GLY A 45 2.52 0.67 -8.60
CA GLY A 45 1.40 1.39 -8.01
C GLY A 45 1.82 2.76 -7.47
N ASP A 46 0.87 3.48 -6.85
CA ASP A 46 1.08 4.82 -6.32
C ASP A 46 2.31 4.90 -5.42
N SER A 47 2.45 4.01 -4.45
CA SER A 47 3.61 4.02 -3.52
C SER A 47 4.95 3.98 -4.24
N ALA A 48 5.10 3.18 -5.31
CA ALA A 48 6.37 3.08 -6.04
C ALA A 48 6.67 4.38 -6.80
N VAL A 49 5.66 4.97 -7.44
CA VAL A 49 5.81 6.20 -8.23
C VAL A 49 6.04 7.39 -7.30
N ASP A 50 5.33 7.48 -6.18
CA ASP A 50 5.50 8.56 -5.21
C ASP A 50 6.90 8.51 -4.58
N TRP A 51 7.39 7.33 -4.18
CA TRP A 51 8.76 7.19 -3.69
C TRP A 51 9.80 7.54 -4.75
N ALA A 52 9.60 7.16 -6.01
CA ALA A 52 10.50 7.55 -7.08
C ALA A 52 10.58 9.08 -7.23
N LEU A 53 9.44 9.76 -7.24
CA LEU A 53 9.39 11.22 -7.34
C LEU A 53 9.99 11.93 -6.11
N MET A 54 9.81 11.38 -4.91
CA MET A 54 10.35 11.95 -3.68
C MET A 54 11.86 11.75 -3.55
N LEU A 55 12.39 10.59 -3.97
CA LEU A 55 13.78 10.22 -3.75
C LEU A 55 14.71 10.73 -4.85
N LYS A 56 14.21 11.17 -6.00
CA LYS A 56 15.03 11.57 -7.15
C LYS A 56 16.04 12.70 -6.84
N GLU A 57 15.69 13.61 -5.93
CA GLU A 57 16.54 14.75 -5.55
C GLU A 57 17.57 14.39 -4.45
N VAL A 58 17.41 13.22 -3.84
CA VAL A 58 18.25 12.77 -2.71
C VAL A 58 19.28 11.75 -3.16
N THR A 59 18.92 10.91 -4.14
CA THR A 59 19.71 9.78 -4.61
C THR A 59 20.77 10.20 -5.62
N LYS A 60 21.87 9.45 -5.68
CA LYS A 60 22.88 9.59 -6.74
C LYS A 60 22.33 9.10 -8.09
N GLU A 61 21.65 7.99 -8.06
CA GLU A 61 21.03 7.35 -9.23
C GLU A 61 19.75 6.64 -8.79
N LEU A 62 18.70 6.81 -9.55
CA LEU A 62 17.40 6.21 -9.25
C LEU A 62 16.86 5.48 -10.46
N THR A 63 16.59 4.19 -10.28
CA THR A 63 15.95 3.36 -11.28
C THR A 63 14.63 2.83 -10.71
N ILE A 64 13.55 2.90 -11.49
CA ILE A 64 12.28 2.25 -11.18
C ILE A 64 11.98 1.16 -12.20
N ILE A 65 11.62 -0.02 -11.70
CA ILE A 65 11.21 -1.16 -12.53
C ILE A 65 9.80 -1.59 -12.20
N HIS A 66 9.10 -2.08 -13.23
CA HIS A 66 7.77 -2.68 -13.09
C HIS A 66 7.62 -3.84 -14.05
N ARG A 67 6.91 -4.91 -13.61
CA ARG A 67 6.69 -6.14 -14.41
C ARG A 67 5.78 -5.97 -15.62
N ARG A 68 5.12 -4.83 -15.79
CA ARG A 68 4.21 -4.52 -16.90
C ARG A 68 4.68 -3.25 -17.60
N ASP A 69 4.27 -3.08 -18.86
CA ASP A 69 4.58 -1.89 -19.66
C ASP A 69 3.97 -0.59 -19.11
N LYS A 70 2.88 -0.71 -18.32
CA LYS A 70 2.15 0.45 -17.78
C LYS A 70 2.09 0.41 -16.27
N PHE A 71 2.37 1.55 -15.64
CA PHE A 71 2.14 1.79 -14.21
C PHE A 71 0.64 1.83 -13.91
N ARG A 72 0.27 1.51 -12.66
CA ARG A 72 -1.10 1.55 -12.15
C ARG A 72 -1.34 2.73 -11.21
N ALA A 73 -0.34 3.56 -11.02
CA ALA A 73 -0.42 4.75 -10.22
C ALA A 73 -1.33 5.80 -10.88
N HIS A 74 -1.66 6.84 -10.12
CA HIS A 74 -2.46 7.96 -10.61
C HIS A 74 -1.83 8.58 -11.85
N GLU A 75 -2.63 8.86 -12.89
CA GLU A 75 -2.15 9.30 -14.21
C GLU A 75 -1.21 10.51 -14.15
N TYR A 76 -1.54 11.49 -13.33
CA TYR A 76 -0.71 12.68 -13.14
C TYR A 76 0.66 12.35 -12.53
N SER A 77 0.74 11.47 -11.53
CA SER A 77 2.02 11.03 -10.95
C SER A 77 2.86 10.26 -11.96
N VAL A 78 2.23 9.45 -12.81
CA VAL A 78 2.91 8.72 -13.89
C VAL A 78 3.45 9.69 -14.94
N GLU A 79 2.69 10.73 -15.30
CA GLU A 79 3.16 11.78 -16.22
C GLU A 79 4.39 12.50 -15.66
N LEU A 80 4.38 12.85 -14.36
CA LEU A 80 5.53 13.45 -13.67
C LEU A 80 6.72 12.50 -13.66
N LEU A 81 6.51 11.20 -13.42
CA LEU A 81 7.55 10.19 -13.44
C LEU A 81 8.27 10.15 -14.80
N TYR A 82 7.54 10.12 -15.91
CA TYR A 82 8.15 10.13 -17.25
C TYR A 82 8.91 11.43 -17.58
N LYS A 83 8.52 12.55 -16.97
CA LYS A 83 9.21 13.86 -17.13
C LYS A 83 10.36 14.06 -16.15
N SER A 84 10.53 13.19 -15.18
CA SER A 84 11.44 13.39 -14.06
C SER A 84 12.92 13.17 -14.37
N GLY A 85 13.26 12.45 -15.45
CA GLY A 85 14.61 12.00 -15.75
C GLY A 85 15.07 10.77 -14.99
N ILE A 86 14.20 10.14 -14.18
CA ILE A 86 14.45 8.88 -13.51
C ILE A 86 14.59 7.77 -14.57
N ASN A 87 15.54 6.84 -14.35
CA ASN A 87 15.68 5.67 -15.21
C ASN A 87 14.50 4.71 -15.04
N ILE A 88 13.71 4.50 -16.10
CA ILE A 88 12.49 3.68 -16.09
C ILE A 88 12.71 2.45 -16.97
N LEU A 89 12.70 1.27 -16.36
CA LEU A 89 12.88 0.00 -17.07
C LEU A 89 11.63 -0.86 -16.93
N VAL A 90 10.86 -0.93 -18.00
CA VAL A 90 9.61 -1.71 -18.06
C VAL A 90 9.48 -2.41 -19.43
N PRO A 91 8.95 -3.63 -19.50
CA PRO A 91 8.64 -4.53 -18.39
C PRO A 91 9.90 -5.22 -17.81
N ARG A 92 10.09 -5.21 -16.52
CA ARG A 92 11.23 -5.85 -15.85
C ARG A 92 10.81 -6.44 -14.51
N VAL A 93 11.47 -7.54 -14.14
CA VAL A 93 11.44 -8.15 -12.81
C VAL A 93 12.85 -8.36 -12.31
N ILE A 94 13.02 -8.52 -11.01
CA ILE A 94 14.30 -8.96 -10.44
C ILE A 94 14.34 -10.47 -10.58
N GLY A 95 15.28 -10.98 -11.36
CA GLY A 95 15.55 -12.41 -11.51
C GLY A 95 16.50 -12.93 -10.43
N GLU A 96 17.49 -12.11 -10.02
CA GLU A 96 18.46 -12.46 -9.00
C GLU A 96 18.94 -11.23 -8.24
N LEU A 97 19.20 -11.40 -6.94
CA LEU A 97 19.92 -10.44 -6.10
C LEU A 97 21.28 -11.00 -5.74
N VAL A 98 22.33 -10.24 -6.04
CA VAL A 98 23.72 -10.63 -5.85
C VAL A 98 24.34 -9.80 -4.75
N GLY A 99 25.04 -10.47 -3.84
CA GLY A 99 25.74 -9.91 -2.69
C GLY A 99 25.90 -10.94 -1.58
N GLU A 100 26.76 -10.66 -0.62
CA GLU A 100 26.99 -11.56 0.51
C GLU A 100 26.10 -11.12 1.69
N ASP A 101 26.48 -10.11 2.42
CA ASP A 101 25.73 -9.60 3.58
C ASP A 101 24.66 -8.57 3.21
N ARG A 102 24.82 -7.92 2.09
CA ARG A 102 23.90 -6.93 1.52
C ARG A 102 23.80 -7.08 0.02
N ILE A 103 22.76 -6.51 -0.57
CA ILE A 103 22.61 -6.48 -2.02
C ILE A 103 23.66 -5.52 -2.58
N GLU A 104 24.39 -5.98 -3.59
CA GLU A 104 25.38 -5.19 -4.35
C GLU A 104 24.89 -4.98 -5.79
N ARG A 105 24.16 -5.98 -6.34
CA ARG A 105 23.63 -5.93 -7.71
C ARG A 105 22.24 -6.58 -7.78
N ALA A 106 21.46 -6.10 -8.73
CA ALA A 106 20.19 -6.68 -9.12
C ALA A 106 20.25 -7.09 -10.59
N VAL A 107 20.08 -8.37 -10.85
CA VAL A 107 19.96 -8.93 -12.20
C VAL A 107 18.51 -8.85 -12.61
N LEU A 108 18.22 -8.06 -13.65
CA LEU A 108 16.88 -7.86 -14.16
C LEU A 108 16.59 -8.82 -15.31
N ALA A 109 15.35 -9.30 -15.34
CA ALA A 109 14.89 -10.25 -16.35
C ALA A 109 13.56 -9.82 -16.99
N ASP A 110 13.32 -10.33 -18.19
CA ASP A 110 12.03 -10.25 -18.83
C ASP A 110 10.99 -11.05 -18.04
N PRO A 111 9.84 -10.46 -17.68
CA PRO A 111 8.83 -11.14 -16.85
C PRO A 111 8.11 -12.31 -17.52
N LYS A 112 8.24 -12.48 -18.86
CA LYS A 112 7.59 -13.54 -19.63
C LYS A 112 8.55 -14.66 -19.98
N THR A 113 9.76 -14.33 -20.39
CA THR A 113 10.76 -15.29 -20.86
C THR A 113 11.73 -15.72 -19.77
N GLY A 114 11.92 -14.89 -18.73
CA GLY A 114 12.94 -15.07 -17.70
C GLY A 114 14.35 -14.77 -18.20
N GLU A 115 14.52 -14.28 -19.43
CA GLU A 115 15.82 -13.93 -20.00
C GLU A 115 16.42 -12.74 -19.24
N THR A 116 17.69 -12.86 -18.88
CA THR A 116 18.44 -11.77 -18.25
C THR A 116 18.65 -10.64 -19.26
N LEU A 117 18.32 -9.42 -18.85
CA LEU A 117 18.37 -8.23 -19.69
C LEU A 117 19.39 -7.21 -19.21
N GLU A 118 19.41 -6.90 -17.90
CA GLU A 118 20.34 -5.94 -17.31
C GLU A 118 20.93 -6.49 -16.00
N ASP A 119 22.10 -6.02 -15.66
CA ASP A 119 22.77 -6.23 -14.36
C ASP A 119 23.12 -4.87 -13.78
N LEU A 120 22.41 -4.46 -12.75
CA LEU A 120 22.51 -3.13 -12.14
C LEU A 120 23.23 -3.19 -10.81
N GLU A 121 24.31 -2.41 -10.65
CA GLU A 121 24.87 -2.13 -9.34
C GLU A 121 23.92 -1.24 -8.54
N ILE A 122 23.57 -1.66 -7.33
CA ILE A 122 22.69 -0.91 -6.45
C ILE A 122 23.19 -0.89 -5.02
N ASP A 123 22.88 0.17 -4.30
CA ASP A 123 23.20 0.31 -2.89
C ASP A 123 21.99 0.03 -2.00
N GLU A 124 20.77 0.33 -2.47
CA GLU A 124 19.52 0.13 -1.76
C GLU A 124 18.41 -0.38 -2.71
N LEU A 125 17.55 -1.24 -2.21
CA LEU A 125 16.38 -1.77 -2.93
C LEU A 125 15.10 -1.44 -2.16
N ILE A 126 14.13 -0.82 -2.83
CA ILE A 126 12.78 -0.61 -2.32
C ILE A 126 11.80 -1.51 -3.08
N VAL A 127 11.01 -2.32 -2.39
CA VAL A 127 10.03 -3.24 -2.98
C VAL A 127 8.62 -2.80 -2.61
N ASN A 128 7.88 -2.30 -3.60
CA ASN A 128 6.49 -1.84 -3.44
C ASN A 128 5.51 -2.75 -4.19
N HIS A 129 5.38 -4.00 -3.74
CA HIS A 129 4.48 -5.01 -4.30
C HIS A 129 3.08 -4.99 -3.66
N GLY A 130 2.80 -4.01 -2.81
CA GLY A 130 1.60 -3.92 -1.99
C GLY A 130 1.70 -4.77 -0.74
N PHE A 131 0.58 -4.87 -0.03
CA PHE A 131 0.50 -5.48 1.28
C PHE A 131 -0.52 -6.61 1.28
N ILE A 132 -0.38 -7.51 2.24
CA ILE A 132 -1.36 -8.53 2.59
C ILE A 132 -2.07 -8.01 3.83
N SER A 133 -3.38 -7.82 3.71
CA SER A 133 -4.23 -7.52 4.87
C SER A 133 -4.75 -8.83 5.47
N SER A 134 -4.71 -8.95 6.78
CA SER A 134 -5.30 -10.06 7.51
C SER A 134 -6.18 -9.51 8.62
N LEU A 135 -7.43 -9.93 8.67
CA LEU A 135 -8.36 -9.56 9.75
C LEU A 135 -7.99 -10.22 11.09
N GLY A 136 -7.03 -11.16 11.08
CA GLY A 136 -6.63 -11.86 12.29
C GLY A 136 -7.82 -12.48 13.01
N PRO A 137 -7.95 -12.29 14.34
CA PRO A 137 -9.04 -12.87 15.13
C PRO A 137 -10.45 -12.45 14.69
N ILE A 138 -10.59 -11.28 14.04
CA ILE A 138 -11.89 -10.77 13.59
C ILE A 138 -12.55 -11.73 12.60
N SER A 139 -11.78 -12.44 11.78
CA SER A 139 -12.29 -13.44 10.84
C SER A 139 -13.02 -14.60 11.51
N ALA A 140 -12.74 -14.85 12.80
CA ALA A 140 -13.36 -15.91 13.58
C ALA A 140 -14.61 -15.46 14.38
N TRP A 141 -14.98 -14.18 14.29
CA TRP A 141 -16.14 -13.64 15.05
C TRP A 141 -17.49 -13.97 14.42
N GLY A 142 -17.52 -14.62 13.25
CA GLY A 142 -18.75 -14.87 12.52
C GLY A 142 -19.28 -13.65 11.74
N ILE A 143 -18.43 -12.67 11.52
CA ILE A 143 -18.76 -11.51 10.66
C ILE A 143 -18.81 -11.98 9.21
N GLU A 144 -19.80 -11.54 8.45
CA GLU A 144 -19.89 -11.80 7.03
C GLU A 144 -18.79 -11.06 6.27
N LEU A 145 -17.99 -11.85 5.56
CA LEU A 145 -16.85 -11.37 4.78
C LEU A 145 -17.03 -11.64 3.29
N GLU A 146 -16.70 -10.67 2.48
CA GLU A 146 -16.57 -10.82 1.03
C GLU A 146 -15.20 -10.31 0.58
N ASN A 147 -14.42 -11.17 -0.08
CA ASN A 147 -13.05 -10.86 -0.53
C ASN A 147 -12.12 -10.33 0.59
N GLY A 148 -12.31 -10.77 1.84
CA GLY A 148 -11.55 -10.32 3.00
C GLY A 148 -11.99 -8.97 3.56
N LEU A 149 -13.12 -8.43 3.11
CA LEU A 149 -13.74 -7.20 3.60
C LEU A 149 -15.03 -7.51 4.38
N ILE A 150 -15.40 -6.64 5.30
CA ILE A 150 -16.56 -6.80 6.15
C ILE A 150 -17.79 -6.24 5.44
N ASN A 151 -18.80 -7.08 5.18
CA ASN A 151 -20.07 -6.63 4.62
C ASN A 151 -20.84 -5.80 5.63
N VAL A 152 -21.30 -4.63 5.18
CA VAL A 152 -22.10 -3.70 5.98
C VAL A 152 -23.30 -3.19 5.17
N ASP A 153 -24.35 -2.77 5.89
CA ASP A 153 -25.46 -2.04 5.30
C ASP A 153 -25.18 -0.52 5.19
N THR A 154 -26.16 0.25 4.75
CA THR A 154 -26.03 1.73 4.62
C THR A 154 -25.89 2.45 5.96
N THR A 155 -26.10 1.79 7.09
CA THR A 155 -25.85 2.30 8.45
C THR A 155 -24.48 1.91 8.98
N MET A 156 -23.67 1.26 8.15
CA MET A 156 -22.37 0.69 8.51
C MET A 156 -22.46 -0.48 9.52
N LYS A 157 -23.63 -1.07 9.70
CA LYS A 157 -23.86 -2.21 10.59
C LYS A 157 -23.46 -3.50 9.88
N THR A 158 -22.80 -4.40 10.61
CA THR A 158 -22.48 -5.76 10.16
C THR A 158 -23.67 -6.71 10.43
N ASN A 159 -23.53 -7.98 10.05
CA ASN A 159 -24.49 -9.03 10.43
C ASN A 159 -24.55 -9.31 11.95
N ILE A 160 -23.60 -8.79 12.73
CA ILE A 160 -23.57 -8.95 14.19
C ILE A 160 -24.11 -7.68 14.85
N ASP A 161 -25.09 -7.84 15.73
CA ASP A 161 -25.68 -6.73 16.46
C ASP A 161 -24.65 -5.97 17.31
N GLY A 162 -24.66 -4.64 17.21
CA GLY A 162 -23.74 -3.75 17.92
C GLY A 162 -22.35 -3.68 17.30
N VAL A 163 -22.08 -4.37 16.19
CA VAL A 163 -20.80 -4.33 15.48
C VAL A 163 -20.95 -3.55 14.18
N TYR A 164 -20.08 -2.57 13.99
CA TYR A 164 -20.03 -1.68 12.82
C TYR A 164 -18.65 -1.68 12.20
N ALA A 165 -18.58 -1.45 10.88
CA ALA A 165 -17.32 -1.30 10.19
C ALA A 165 -17.35 -0.08 9.26
N ALA A 166 -16.23 0.64 9.17
CA ALA A 166 -16.05 1.82 8.34
C ALA A 166 -14.61 1.88 7.79
N GLY A 167 -14.40 2.63 6.72
CA GLY A 167 -13.12 2.74 6.04
C GLY A 167 -12.89 1.61 5.05
N ASP A 168 -11.64 1.40 4.64
CA ASP A 168 -11.26 0.45 3.58
C ASP A 168 -11.64 -1.00 3.86
N ILE A 169 -11.90 -1.33 5.13
CA ILE A 169 -12.33 -2.66 5.55
C ILE A 169 -13.80 -2.94 5.25
N ALA A 170 -14.64 -1.89 5.18
CA ALA A 170 -16.06 -2.03 4.92
C ALA A 170 -16.33 -2.31 3.43
N ASN A 171 -17.30 -3.20 3.16
CA ASN A 171 -17.74 -3.56 1.83
C ASN A 171 -19.26 -3.37 1.71
N TYR A 172 -19.69 -2.63 0.69
CA TYR A 172 -21.08 -2.44 0.29
C TYR A 172 -21.13 -2.00 -1.18
N GLU A 173 -22.27 -2.10 -1.82
CA GLU A 173 -22.43 -1.70 -3.23
C GLU A 173 -22.09 -0.21 -3.43
N GLY A 174 -21.26 0.09 -4.43
CA GLY A 174 -20.80 1.47 -4.72
C GLY A 174 -19.66 1.97 -3.84
N LYS A 175 -19.03 1.11 -3.03
CA LYS A 175 -17.89 1.48 -2.18
C LYS A 175 -16.72 2.05 -2.97
N ILE A 176 -16.26 3.24 -2.58
CA ILE A 176 -15.03 3.86 -3.05
C ILE A 176 -14.02 3.91 -1.90
N LYS A 177 -12.83 3.32 -2.11
CA LYS A 177 -11.76 3.24 -1.11
C LYS A 177 -10.90 4.50 -1.13
N ILE A 178 -11.36 5.55 -0.47
CA ILE A 178 -10.64 6.80 -0.25
C ILE A 178 -10.86 7.29 1.18
N ILE A 179 -9.92 8.05 1.70
CA ILE A 179 -9.94 8.57 3.08
C ILE A 179 -11.24 9.34 3.39
N THR A 180 -11.70 10.19 2.46
CA THR A 180 -12.91 10.99 2.62
C THR A 180 -14.16 10.14 2.81
N THR A 181 -14.29 9.05 2.03
CA THR A 181 -15.41 8.08 2.20
C THR A 181 -15.35 7.44 3.58
N GLY A 182 -14.16 7.01 4.03
CA GLY A 182 -13.98 6.41 5.36
C GLY A 182 -14.36 7.36 6.50
N PHE A 183 -14.09 8.65 6.41
CA PHE A 183 -14.55 9.63 7.41
C PHE A 183 -16.08 9.77 7.42
N GLY A 184 -16.71 9.79 6.25
CA GLY A 184 -18.19 9.83 6.15
C GLY A 184 -18.82 8.58 6.77
N GLU A 185 -18.30 7.40 6.45
CA GLU A 185 -18.74 6.13 7.01
C GLU A 185 -18.56 6.07 8.53
N ALA A 186 -17.43 6.56 9.04
CA ALA A 186 -17.18 6.61 10.48
C ALA A 186 -18.24 7.44 11.22
N ALA A 187 -18.64 8.58 10.66
CA ALA A 187 -19.69 9.42 11.22
C ALA A 187 -21.05 8.67 11.25
N ILE A 188 -21.38 7.96 10.17
CA ILE A 188 -22.59 7.13 10.08
C ILE A 188 -22.53 5.99 11.11
N ALA A 189 -21.42 5.24 11.16
CA ALA A 189 -21.22 4.12 12.07
C ALA A 189 -21.37 4.54 13.54
N VAL A 190 -20.69 5.63 13.95
CA VAL A 190 -20.74 6.12 15.34
C VAL A 190 -22.13 6.60 15.71
N SER A 191 -22.83 7.31 14.83
CA SER A 191 -24.20 7.79 15.10
C SER A 191 -25.17 6.62 15.28
N ASN A 192 -25.08 5.61 14.43
CA ASN A 192 -25.93 4.42 14.52
C ASN A 192 -25.58 3.54 15.73
N ALA A 193 -24.28 3.40 16.05
CA ALA A 193 -23.85 2.69 17.25
C ALA A 193 -24.35 3.37 18.53
N LYS A 194 -24.30 4.71 18.57
CA LYS A 194 -24.87 5.48 19.69
C LYS A 194 -26.39 5.24 19.81
N HIS A 195 -27.11 5.32 18.70
CA HIS A 195 -28.58 5.10 18.71
C HIS A 195 -28.94 3.65 19.08
N TYR A 196 -28.09 2.68 18.74
CA TYR A 196 -28.28 1.29 19.17
C TYR A 196 -28.19 1.14 20.70
N VAL A 197 -27.29 1.86 21.34
CA VAL A 197 -27.11 1.85 22.81
C VAL A 197 -28.16 2.74 23.51
N HIS A 198 -28.54 3.85 22.89
CA HIS A 198 -29.46 4.86 23.39
C HIS A 198 -30.59 5.13 22.38
N PRO A 199 -31.54 4.21 22.20
CA PRO A 199 -32.58 4.33 21.19
C PRO A 199 -33.55 5.50 21.42
N GLU A 200 -33.60 6.04 22.64
CA GLU A 200 -34.34 7.23 23.01
C GLU A 200 -33.73 8.53 22.51
N GLU A 201 -32.44 8.52 22.15
CA GLU A 201 -31.72 9.68 21.64
C GLU A 201 -31.88 9.80 20.12
N ARG A 202 -31.77 11.05 19.63
CA ARG A 202 -31.83 11.31 18.19
C ARG A 202 -30.60 10.73 17.48
N LEU A 203 -30.80 10.11 16.31
CA LEU A 203 -29.75 9.59 15.45
C LEU A 203 -28.82 10.69 14.96
N GLN A 204 -29.38 11.82 14.49
CA GLN A 204 -28.57 12.96 14.07
C GLN A 204 -28.14 13.81 15.28
N PRO A 205 -26.84 14.18 15.35
CA PRO A 205 -26.41 15.15 16.33
C PRO A 205 -27.16 16.47 16.12
N PRO A 206 -27.42 17.25 17.19
CA PRO A 206 -28.02 18.55 17.05
C PRO A 206 -27.12 19.41 16.13
N ARG A 207 -27.75 20.24 15.28
CA ARG A 207 -27.01 21.27 14.54
C ARG A 207 -26.26 22.11 15.56
N MET A 208 -24.96 22.39 15.29
CA MET A 208 -24.22 23.36 16.11
C MET A 208 -25.03 24.67 16.10
N GLN A 209 -25.72 24.93 17.18
CA GLN A 209 -26.16 26.29 17.47
C GLN A 209 -24.90 27.04 17.83
N SER A 210 -24.69 28.21 17.23
CA SER A 210 -23.65 29.14 17.63
C SER A 210 -23.55 29.18 19.14
N LEU A 211 -22.36 28.91 19.67
CA LEU A 211 -22.04 29.22 21.05
C LEU A 211 -22.11 30.74 21.14
N GLU A 212 -23.24 31.29 21.63
CA GLU A 212 -23.35 32.66 22.15
C GLU A 212 -22.64 32.76 23.49
#